data_e969af7f99812bdba439ad1ce74e0dbe
#
_entry.id   e969af7f99812bdba439ad1ce74e0dbe
#
_cell.length_a   1.000
_cell.length_b   1.000
_cell.length_c   1.000
_cell.angle_alpha   90.00
_cell.angle_beta   90.00
_cell.angle_gamma   90.00
#
_symmetry.space_group_name_H-M   'P 1'
#
loop_
_entity.id
_entity.type
_entity.pdbx_description
1 polymer ?
#
loop_
_entity_poly.entity_id
_entity_poly.type
_entity_poly.pdbx_seq_one_letter_code
_entity_poly.pdbx_strand_id
1 'polypeptide(L)'
;MAENRLNRELETREKTTRKKSWNRPEVLPSPTPEEGYAFRWIRVAMQGTVDATNVSSKLREGWEPVKATDHPEITLVTIENERFKDNVIIGGLMLCKAPVELVEERTEYYEGQTRTQMDSVDNNLMRENDARMPLF
;
A
#
# COMPACT_ATOMS: atom_id res chain seq x y z
N MET A 1 -3.69 -35.41 -46.81
CA MET A 1 -3.31 -35.85 -45.45
C MET A 1 -2.63 -34.75 -44.65
N ALA A 2 -1.74 -33.94 -45.23
CA ALA A 2 -1.05 -32.84 -44.51
C ALA A 2 -1.97 -31.64 -44.16
N GLU A 3 -2.93 -31.31 -45.02
CA GLU A 3 -3.88 -30.20 -44.79
C GLU A 3 -4.79 -30.41 -43.58
N ASN A 4 -5.20 -31.66 -43.32
CA ASN A 4 -6.03 -31.98 -42.17
C ASN A 4 -5.31 -31.82 -40.80
N ARG A 5 -3.98 -31.95 -40.76
CA ARG A 5 -3.20 -31.74 -39.56
C ARG A 5 -3.05 -30.24 -39.23
N LEU A 6 -2.79 -29.43 -40.24
CA LEU A 6 -2.67 -27.98 -40.10
C LEU A 6 -3.99 -27.33 -39.63
N ASN A 7 -5.11 -27.75 -40.22
CA ASN A 7 -6.42 -27.27 -39.84
C ASN A 7 -6.79 -27.67 -38.41
N ARG A 8 -6.40 -28.87 -37.97
CA ARG A 8 -6.65 -29.36 -36.62
C ARG A 8 -5.84 -28.62 -35.58
N GLU A 9 -4.60 -28.25 -35.88
CA GLU A 9 -3.76 -27.44 -35.01
C GLU A 9 -4.27 -26.00 -34.92
N LEU A 10 -4.76 -25.43 -36.00
CA LEU A 10 -5.36 -24.10 -36.05
C LEU A 10 -6.65 -24.03 -35.24
N GLU A 11 -7.54 -25.01 -35.38
CA GLU A 11 -8.78 -25.09 -34.60
C GLU A 11 -8.52 -25.26 -33.11
N THR A 12 -7.49 -26.03 -32.74
CA THR A 12 -7.11 -26.21 -31.34
C THR A 12 -6.53 -24.93 -30.76
N ARG A 13 -5.82 -24.15 -31.57
CA ARG A 13 -5.22 -22.86 -31.16
C ARG A 13 -6.27 -21.78 -30.97
N GLU A 14 -7.29 -21.72 -31.80
CA GLU A 14 -8.40 -20.77 -31.67
C GLU A 14 -9.24 -21.02 -30.41
N LYS A 15 -9.40 -22.28 -30.02
CA LYS A 15 -10.14 -22.66 -28.82
C LYS A 15 -9.39 -22.38 -27.51
N THR A 16 -8.09 -22.16 -27.59
CA THR A 16 -7.22 -21.93 -26.41
C THR A 16 -6.81 -20.47 -26.28
N THR A 17 -7.60 -19.54 -26.79
CA THR A 17 -7.33 -18.10 -26.55
C THR A 17 -7.47 -17.78 -25.07
N ARG A 18 -6.36 -17.48 -24.44
CA ARG A 18 -6.34 -16.99 -23.07
C ARG A 18 -7.03 -15.62 -23.02
N LYS A 19 -8.13 -15.55 -22.28
CA LYS A 19 -8.88 -14.30 -22.09
C LYS A 19 -8.08 -13.19 -21.36
N LYS A 20 -7.00 -13.55 -20.65
CA LYS A 20 -6.11 -12.62 -19.97
C LYS A 20 -4.65 -13.06 -20.11
N SER A 21 -3.76 -12.11 -20.37
CA SER A 21 -2.32 -12.31 -20.20
C SER A 21 -2.01 -12.57 -18.72
N TRP A 22 -1.05 -13.47 -18.45
CA TRP A 22 -0.59 -13.68 -17.09
C TRP A 22 0.17 -12.45 -16.62
N ASN A 23 -0.26 -11.88 -15.51
CA ASN A 23 0.46 -10.84 -14.78
C ASN A 23 0.88 -11.39 -13.41
N ARG A 24 2.04 -10.96 -12.96
CA ARG A 24 2.50 -11.32 -11.60
C ARG A 24 1.48 -10.82 -10.58
N PRO A 25 0.97 -11.69 -9.70
CA PRO A 25 0.08 -11.23 -8.63
C PRO A 25 0.80 -10.29 -7.68
N GLU A 26 0.08 -9.30 -7.20
CA GLU A 26 0.58 -8.36 -6.20
C GLU A 26 0.81 -9.09 -4.87
N VAL A 27 1.88 -8.73 -4.17
CA VAL A 27 2.19 -9.29 -2.84
C VAL A 27 1.16 -8.80 -1.82
N LEU A 28 0.79 -7.54 -1.91
CA LEU A 28 -0.27 -6.93 -1.11
C LEU A 28 -1.44 -6.58 -2.02
N PRO A 29 -2.56 -7.30 -1.94
CA PRO A 29 -3.71 -7.00 -2.77
C PRO A 29 -4.34 -5.67 -2.39
N SER A 30 -4.83 -4.96 -3.40
CA SER A 30 -5.59 -3.73 -3.19
C SER A 30 -7.04 -4.07 -2.82
N PRO A 31 -7.56 -3.58 -1.69
CA PRO A 31 -8.96 -3.78 -1.32
C PRO A 31 -9.88 -3.00 -2.25
N THR A 32 -11.14 -3.45 -2.34
CA THR A 32 -12.19 -2.70 -3.03
C THR A 32 -12.36 -1.34 -2.37
N PRO A 33 -12.29 -0.23 -3.13
CA PRO A 33 -12.42 1.10 -2.55
C PRO A 33 -13.75 1.28 -1.81
N GLU A 34 -13.68 1.81 -0.59
CA GLU A 34 -14.85 2.28 0.16
C GLU A 34 -14.95 3.80 0.06
N GLU A 35 -16.17 4.31 -0.18
CA GLU A 35 -16.40 5.74 -0.28
C GLU A 35 -16.10 6.45 1.05
N GLY A 36 -15.28 7.49 1.01
CA GLY A 36 -14.90 8.27 2.18
C GLY A 36 -13.80 7.68 3.04
N TYR A 37 -13.23 6.54 2.67
CA TYR A 37 -12.14 5.89 3.40
C TYR A 37 -10.90 5.69 2.53
N ALA A 38 -9.73 5.82 3.18
CA ALA A 38 -8.44 5.47 2.60
C ALA A 38 -7.86 4.27 3.33
N PHE A 39 -7.26 3.35 2.58
CA PHE A 39 -6.63 2.14 3.11
C PHE A 39 -5.13 2.29 3.22
N ARG A 40 -4.55 1.64 4.24
CA ARG A 40 -3.12 1.58 4.45
C ARG A 40 -2.72 0.26 5.12
N TRP A 41 -1.60 -0.29 4.68
CA TRP A 41 -0.97 -1.42 5.36
C TRP A 41 -0.07 -0.94 6.49
N ILE A 42 -0.29 -1.46 7.69
CA ILE A 42 0.43 -1.09 8.91
C ILE A 42 1.18 -2.31 9.42
N ARG A 43 2.45 -2.13 9.72
CA ARG A 43 3.28 -3.21 10.26
C ARG A 43 2.84 -3.60 11.65
N VAL A 44 2.52 -4.89 11.83
CA VAL A 44 2.13 -5.51 13.09
C VAL A 44 3.24 -6.37 13.67
N ALA A 45 4.01 -7.01 12.80
CA ALA A 45 5.10 -7.89 13.18
C ALA A 45 6.29 -7.75 12.23
N MET A 46 7.48 -7.95 12.76
CA MET A 46 8.73 -7.96 12.01
C MET A 46 9.60 -9.11 12.49
N GLN A 47 10.04 -9.98 11.57
CA GLN A 47 10.89 -11.13 11.88
C GLN A 47 10.36 -12.02 13.02
N GLY A 48 9.04 -12.29 13.02
CA GLY A 48 8.38 -13.11 14.05
C GLY A 48 8.13 -12.40 15.39
N THR A 49 8.55 -11.14 15.53
CA THR A 49 8.34 -10.33 16.72
C THR A 49 7.20 -9.33 16.52
N VAL A 50 6.27 -9.24 17.45
CA VAL A 50 5.15 -8.31 17.42
C VAL A 50 5.64 -6.89 17.66
N ASP A 51 5.26 -5.96 16.77
CA ASP A 51 5.56 -4.52 16.90
C ASP A 51 4.37 -3.77 17.47
N ALA A 52 4.16 -3.92 18.77
CA ALA A 52 3.04 -3.30 19.49
C ALA A 52 3.12 -1.77 19.50
N THR A 53 4.31 -1.20 19.54
CA THR A 53 4.53 0.26 19.55
C THR A 53 4.02 0.90 18.26
N ASN A 54 4.34 0.34 17.12
CA ASN A 54 3.86 0.85 15.82
C ASN A 54 2.34 0.76 15.69
N VAL A 55 1.77 -0.38 16.08
CA VAL A 55 0.30 -0.57 16.06
C VAL A 55 -0.40 0.43 16.96
N SER A 56 0.07 0.61 18.20
CA SER A 56 -0.51 1.56 19.14
C SER A 56 -0.45 2.99 18.62
N SER A 57 0.68 3.39 18.04
CA SER A 57 0.86 4.70 17.44
C SER A 57 -0.13 4.95 16.31
N LYS A 58 -0.31 3.97 15.43
CA LYS A 58 -1.22 4.09 14.29
C LYS A 58 -2.69 4.10 14.70
N LEU A 59 -3.06 3.30 15.68
CA LEU A 59 -4.42 3.33 16.23
C LEU A 59 -4.74 4.68 16.90
N ARG A 60 -3.77 5.31 17.55
CA ARG A 60 -3.93 6.65 18.13
C ARG A 60 -4.06 7.74 17.06
N GLU A 61 -3.44 7.57 15.91
CA GLU A 61 -3.60 8.49 14.78
C GLU A 61 -5.01 8.46 14.18
N GLY A 62 -5.80 7.41 14.45
CA GLY A 62 -7.16 7.26 13.94
C GLY A 62 -7.32 6.16 12.88
N TRP A 63 -6.30 5.34 12.66
CA TRP A 63 -6.40 4.18 11.79
C TRP A 63 -7.18 3.06 12.46
N GLU A 64 -8.15 2.50 11.76
CA GLU A 64 -8.98 1.39 12.24
C GLU A 64 -8.66 0.10 11.48
N PRO A 65 -8.47 -1.04 12.19
CA PRO A 65 -8.30 -2.32 11.52
C PRO A 65 -9.53 -2.72 10.70
N VAL A 66 -9.30 -3.20 9.49
CA VAL A 66 -10.36 -3.67 8.61
C VAL A 66 -10.71 -5.12 8.95
N LYS A 67 -12.01 -5.42 9.04
CA LYS A 67 -12.48 -6.78 9.26
C LYS A 67 -12.33 -7.60 7.97
N ALA A 68 -11.86 -8.83 8.10
CA ALA A 68 -11.71 -9.75 6.97
C ALA A 68 -13.06 -10.08 6.30
N THR A 69 -14.15 -10.03 7.04
CA THR A 69 -15.51 -10.27 6.55
C THR A 69 -16.00 -9.18 5.59
N ASP A 70 -15.51 -7.95 5.74
CA ASP A 70 -15.90 -6.83 4.89
C ASP A 70 -15.23 -6.87 3.51
N HIS A 71 -14.10 -7.57 3.40
CA HIS A 71 -13.32 -7.72 2.18
C HIS A 71 -13.03 -9.19 1.85
N PRO A 72 -14.05 -9.97 1.44
CA PRO A 72 -13.86 -11.38 1.10
C PRO A 72 -12.96 -11.59 -0.12
N GLU A 73 -12.78 -10.58 -0.96
CA GLU A 73 -11.86 -10.62 -2.12
C GLU A 73 -10.39 -10.77 -1.71
N ILE A 74 -10.03 -10.38 -0.48
CA ILE A 74 -8.68 -10.51 0.07
C ILE A 74 -8.57 -11.78 0.91
N THR A 75 -9.42 -12.77 0.70
CA THR A 75 -9.42 -14.03 1.45
C THR A 75 -8.16 -14.82 1.13
N LEU A 76 -7.10 -14.48 1.80
CA LEU A 76 -5.85 -15.23 1.79
C LEU A 76 -5.63 -15.82 3.16
N VAL A 77 -4.86 -16.91 3.19
CA VAL A 77 -4.46 -17.58 4.41
C VAL A 77 -3.81 -16.56 5.36
N THR A 78 -4.63 -15.97 6.21
CA THR A 78 -4.14 -15.19 7.33
C THR A 78 -3.48 -16.15 8.30
N ILE A 79 -2.21 -15.96 8.55
CA ILE A 79 -1.56 -16.61 9.68
C ILE A 79 -2.25 -16.02 10.92
N GLU A 80 -3.00 -16.85 11.62
CA GLU A 80 -3.77 -16.44 12.79
C GLU A 80 -2.82 -15.87 13.85
N ASN A 81 -2.89 -14.57 14.01
CA ASN A 81 -2.39 -13.92 15.20
C ASN A 81 -3.54 -13.84 16.19
N GLU A 82 -3.44 -14.44 17.35
CA GLU A 82 -4.50 -14.52 18.36
C GLU A 82 -5.11 -13.17 18.71
N ARG A 83 -4.34 -12.10 18.58
CA ARG A 83 -4.75 -10.75 18.91
C ARG A 83 -5.61 -10.08 17.83
N PHE A 84 -5.48 -10.49 16.56
CA PHE A 84 -6.14 -9.88 15.41
C PHE A 84 -6.79 -10.91 14.50
N LYS A 85 -7.52 -11.88 15.07
CA LYS A 85 -8.14 -13.00 14.34
C LYS A 85 -9.09 -12.57 13.22
N ASP A 86 -9.81 -11.48 13.42
CA ASP A 86 -10.84 -11.00 12.49
C ASP A 86 -10.33 -9.99 11.47
N ASN A 87 -9.06 -9.63 11.55
CA ASN A 87 -8.45 -8.61 10.70
C ASN A 87 -7.62 -9.23 9.56
N VAL A 88 -7.44 -8.46 8.50
CA VAL A 88 -6.63 -8.89 7.35
C VAL A 88 -5.15 -8.66 7.66
N ILE A 89 -4.38 -9.73 7.80
CA ILE A 89 -2.93 -9.68 8.04
C ILE A 89 -2.21 -10.51 6.99
N ILE A 90 -1.31 -9.90 6.27
CA ILE A 90 -0.50 -10.55 5.23
C ILE A 90 0.97 -10.17 5.44
N GLY A 91 1.82 -11.17 5.66
CA GLY A 91 3.27 -10.95 5.78
C GLY A 91 3.68 -9.97 6.89
N GLY A 92 2.96 -9.96 8.00
CA GLY A 92 3.22 -9.05 9.12
C GLY A 92 2.65 -7.64 8.93
N LEU A 93 1.85 -7.42 7.90
CA LEU A 93 1.17 -6.16 7.63
C LEU A 93 -0.34 -6.32 7.81
N MET A 94 -0.95 -5.42 8.55
CA MET A 94 -2.38 -5.38 8.79
C MET A 94 -3.03 -4.29 7.95
N LEU A 95 -4.13 -4.61 7.30
CA LEU A 95 -4.91 -3.63 6.55
C LEU A 95 -5.72 -2.76 7.52
N CYS A 96 -5.54 -1.47 7.43
CA CYS A 96 -6.28 -0.48 8.19
C CYS A 96 -6.91 0.55 7.26
N LYS A 97 -7.96 1.19 7.74
CA LYS A 97 -8.66 2.27 7.04
C LYS A 97 -8.79 3.49 7.93
N ALA A 98 -8.86 4.65 7.33
CA ALA A 98 -9.18 5.89 8.02
C ALA A 98 -10.02 6.79 7.11
N PRO A 99 -10.81 7.73 7.66
CA PRO A 99 -11.49 8.73 6.86
C PRO A 99 -10.51 9.51 5.98
N VAL A 100 -10.88 9.78 4.73
CA VAL A 100 -10.04 10.54 3.79
C VAL A 100 -9.67 11.90 4.35
N GLU A 101 -10.55 12.56 5.06
CA GLU A 101 -10.34 13.86 5.70
C GLU A 101 -9.16 13.82 6.68
N LEU A 102 -9.08 12.78 7.50
CA LEU A 102 -7.98 12.58 8.44
C LEU A 102 -6.64 12.36 7.73
N VAL A 103 -6.65 11.63 6.63
CA VAL A 103 -5.46 11.40 5.81
C VAL A 103 -5.00 12.69 5.14
N GLU A 104 -5.92 13.50 4.65
CA GLU A 104 -5.62 14.81 4.07
C GLU A 104 -5.02 15.76 5.10
N GLU A 105 -5.60 15.86 6.30
CA GLU A 105 -5.06 16.66 7.40
C GLU A 105 -3.65 16.21 7.80
N ARG A 106 -3.42 14.91 7.86
CA ARG A 106 -2.10 14.35 8.13
C ARG A 106 -1.08 14.74 7.06
N THR A 107 -1.46 14.62 5.81
CA THR A 107 -0.62 14.98 4.67
C THR A 107 -0.27 16.47 4.71
N GLU A 108 -1.25 17.31 4.94
CA GLU A 108 -1.08 18.76 5.06
C GLU A 108 -0.14 19.14 6.21
N TYR A 109 -0.26 18.48 7.36
CA TYR A 109 0.64 18.69 8.50
C TYR A 109 2.10 18.39 8.15
N TYR A 110 2.38 17.23 7.54
CA TYR A 110 3.74 16.85 7.17
C TYR A 110 4.30 17.68 6.01
N GLU A 111 3.49 18.06 5.06
CA GLU A 111 3.89 18.99 3.98
C GLU A 111 4.24 20.36 4.56
N GLY A 112 3.48 20.85 5.54
CA GLY A 112 3.78 22.08 6.25
C GLY A 112 5.12 22.02 6.98
N GLN A 113 5.43 20.93 7.68
CA GLN A 113 6.73 20.72 8.31
C GLN A 113 7.87 20.72 7.29
N THR A 114 7.70 20.01 6.20
CA THR A 114 8.72 19.94 5.13
C THR A 114 8.96 21.31 4.53
N ARG A 115 7.93 22.06 4.27
CA ARG A 115 8.02 23.45 3.75
C ARG A 115 8.79 24.35 4.73
N THR A 116 8.47 24.28 6.01
CA THR A 116 9.16 25.06 7.05
C THR A 116 10.65 24.70 7.14
N GLN A 117 10.99 23.42 7.06
CA GLN A 117 12.38 22.96 7.03
C GLN A 117 13.13 23.44 5.80
N MET A 118 12.52 23.37 4.62
CA MET A 118 13.11 23.87 3.37
C MET A 118 13.33 25.39 3.43
N ASP A 119 12.36 26.13 3.91
CA ASP A 119 12.49 27.60 4.08
C ASP A 119 13.63 27.96 5.04
N SER A 120 13.82 27.18 6.10
CA SER A 120 14.92 27.36 7.04
C SER A 120 16.29 27.12 6.39
N VAL A 121 16.39 26.08 5.56
CA VAL A 121 17.63 25.77 4.81
C VAL A 121 17.92 26.87 3.79
N ASP A 122 16.94 27.32 3.06
CA ASP A 122 17.07 28.38 2.07
C ASP A 122 17.50 29.70 2.72
N ASN A 123 16.91 30.04 3.86
CA ASN A 123 17.29 31.23 4.63
C ASN A 123 18.74 31.15 5.14
N ASN A 124 19.19 29.98 5.60
CA ASN A 124 20.58 29.79 6.02
C ASN A 124 21.55 29.93 4.86
N LEU A 125 21.23 29.35 3.71
CA LEU A 125 22.03 29.48 2.49
C LEU A 125 22.13 30.94 2.04
N MET A 126 21.04 31.69 2.10
CA MET A 126 21.02 33.12 1.80
C MET A 126 21.91 33.94 2.75
N ARG A 127 21.94 33.58 4.04
CA ARG A 127 22.80 34.26 5.03
C ARG A 127 24.27 33.95 4.86
N GLU A 128 24.61 32.75 4.42
CA GLU A 128 25.98 32.27 4.19
C GLU A 128 26.52 32.64 2.81
N ASN A 129 25.82 33.47 2.06
CA ASN A 129 26.27 33.90 0.74
C ASN A 129 27.60 34.69 0.86
N ASP A 130 28.70 34.05 0.47
CA ASP A 130 30.02 34.65 0.41
C ASP A 130 30.26 35.24 -0.98
N ALA A 131 30.81 36.47 -1.02
CA ALA A 131 31.18 37.13 -2.26
C ALA A 131 32.17 36.34 -3.12
N ARG A 132 32.95 35.42 -2.49
CA ARG A 132 33.91 34.53 -3.18
C ARG A 132 33.28 33.32 -3.86
N MET A 133 32.09 32.86 -3.33
CA MET A 133 31.35 31.77 -3.91
C MET A 133 29.86 32.15 -3.89
N PRO A 134 29.42 33.01 -4.83
CA PRO A 134 28.01 33.41 -4.88
C PRO A 134 27.13 32.18 -5.25
N LEU A 135 26.05 32.00 -4.50
CA LEU A 135 25.05 30.94 -4.76
C LEU A 135 24.15 31.25 -5.97
N PHE A 136 24.20 32.47 -6.46
CA PHE A 136 23.43 32.95 -7.63
C PHE A 136 24.31 33.69 -8.60
#